data_753da578fa8d68950d6c8d3583793cde
#
_entry.id   753da578fa8d68950d6c8d3583793cde
#
_cell.length_a   1.000
_cell.length_b   1.000
_cell.length_c   1.000
_cell.angle_alpha   90.00
_cell.angle_beta   90.00
_cell.angle_gamma   90.00
#
_symmetry.space_group_name_H-M   'P 1'
#
loop_
_entity.id
_entity.type
_entity.pdbx_description
1 polymer ?
#
loop_
_entity_poly.entity_id
_entity_poly.type
_entity_poly.pdbx_seq_one_letter_code
_entity_poly.pdbx_strand_id
1 'polypeptide(L)'
;TFLSASNGVGALLLSVIVAWIVLHKYIDKTPGKIFASSLNDVGDVFFILAASGSYGAIISASGIGGVLGSFVSASSIPLFVLAFILSVLLKAALGSSATALVTTASLVAPLLETTGANPIIVGLAVCLGGLGICLPTDGAFWEVKEFNGLSMKETFIAHTGGNLIACVVGFVVLCLLAMMKFLPGLA
;
A
#
# COMPACT_ATOMS: atom_id res chain seq x y z
N THR A 1 -19.79 9.05 -18.23
CA THR A 1 -19.07 10.33 -18.53
C THR A 1 -17.57 10.09 -18.45
N PHE A 2 -16.79 10.86 -19.23
CA PHE A 2 -15.33 10.70 -19.37
C PHE A 2 -14.58 10.69 -18.01
N LEU A 3 -15.02 11.51 -17.06
CA LEU A 3 -14.42 11.58 -15.70
C LEU A 3 -14.74 10.37 -14.81
N SER A 4 -15.84 9.68 -15.05
CA SER A 4 -16.18 8.47 -14.26
C SER A 4 -15.56 7.20 -14.82
N ALA A 5 -15.22 7.17 -16.13
CA ALA A 5 -14.61 6.01 -16.78
C ALA A 5 -13.08 5.98 -16.68
N SER A 6 -12.44 7.15 -16.45
CA SER A 6 -10.98 7.26 -16.43
C SER A 6 -10.37 7.03 -15.04
N ASN A 7 -11.18 6.78 -14.02
CA ASN A 7 -10.71 6.49 -12.65
C ASN A 7 -9.41 7.25 -12.26
N GLY A 8 -8.82 7.23 -11.20
CA GLY A 8 -7.72 8.07 -10.73
C GLY A 8 -6.67 8.60 -11.74
N VAL A 9 -6.42 7.91 -12.87
CA VAL A 9 -5.43 8.32 -13.87
C VAL A 9 -5.80 9.66 -14.54
N GLY A 10 -7.07 9.84 -14.93
CA GLY A 10 -7.53 11.10 -15.52
C GLY A 10 -7.45 12.27 -14.53
N ALA A 11 -7.80 12.01 -13.27
CA ALA A 11 -7.69 13.01 -12.21
C ALA A 11 -6.22 13.39 -11.94
N LEU A 12 -5.31 12.42 -11.94
CA LEU A 12 -3.86 12.66 -11.77
C LEU A 12 -3.30 13.48 -12.94
N LEU A 13 -3.64 13.15 -14.19
CA LEU A 13 -3.21 13.92 -15.35
C LEU A 13 -3.71 15.37 -15.32
N LEU A 14 -4.98 15.58 -14.97
CA LEU A 14 -5.52 16.92 -14.78
C LEU A 14 -4.81 17.67 -13.65
N SER A 15 -4.51 17.00 -12.54
CA SER A 15 -3.78 17.60 -11.43
C SER A 15 -2.38 18.05 -11.84
N VAL A 16 -1.66 17.27 -12.65
CA VAL A 16 -0.34 17.63 -13.19
C VAL A 16 -0.45 18.84 -14.09
N ILE A 17 -1.46 18.90 -14.99
CA ILE A 17 -1.66 20.04 -15.89
C ILE A 17 -1.97 21.30 -15.08
N VAL A 18 -2.88 21.21 -14.11
CA VAL A 18 -3.25 22.36 -13.25
C VAL A 18 -2.04 22.81 -12.43
N ALA A 19 -1.32 21.88 -11.81
CA ALA A 19 -0.10 22.17 -11.06
C ALA A 19 0.95 22.87 -11.94
N TRP A 20 1.13 22.40 -13.18
CA TRP A 20 2.03 23.03 -14.13
C TRP A 20 1.60 24.48 -14.47
N ILE A 21 0.33 24.69 -14.79
CA ILE A 21 -0.18 26.04 -15.14
C ILE A 21 0.00 27.00 -13.96
N VAL A 22 -0.26 26.54 -12.72
CA VAL A 22 -0.20 27.40 -11.52
C VAL A 22 1.24 27.63 -11.07
N LEU A 23 2.08 26.60 -11.09
CA LEU A 23 3.39 26.60 -10.45
C LEU A 23 4.57 26.89 -11.40
N HIS A 24 4.37 26.85 -12.74
CA HIS A 24 5.48 27.02 -13.68
C HIS A 24 6.30 28.29 -13.48
N LYS A 25 5.68 29.36 -12.96
CA LYS A 25 6.36 30.62 -12.65
C LYS A 25 7.32 30.55 -11.45
N TYR A 26 7.16 29.54 -10.61
CA TYR A 26 7.95 29.33 -9.40
C TYR A 26 8.98 28.21 -9.55
N ILE A 27 9.06 27.62 -10.75
CA ILE A 27 9.93 26.47 -11.02
C ILE A 27 11.08 26.92 -11.91
N ASP A 28 12.30 26.91 -11.37
CA ASP A 28 13.52 27.27 -12.10
C ASP A 28 14.02 26.16 -13.04
N LYS A 29 13.46 24.96 -12.97
CA LYS A 29 13.87 23.81 -13.80
C LYS A 29 13.07 23.75 -15.11
N THR A 30 13.73 23.40 -16.20
CA THR A 30 13.06 23.15 -17.48
C THR A 30 12.14 21.93 -17.37
N PRO A 31 10.99 21.90 -18.09
CA PRO A 31 10.03 20.77 -18.08
C PRO A 31 10.70 19.41 -18.31
N GLY A 32 11.65 19.34 -19.24
CA GLY A 32 12.38 18.11 -19.54
C GLY A 32 13.22 17.59 -18.37
N LYS A 33 13.82 18.48 -17.58
CA LYS A 33 14.58 18.06 -16.38
C LYS A 33 13.67 17.56 -15.27
N ILE A 34 12.49 18.18 -15.09
CA ILE A 34 11.50 17.71 -14.11
C ILE A 34 10.99 16.34 -14.51
N PHE A 35 10.63 16.17 -15.78
CA PHE A 35 10.14 14.90 -16.29
C PHE A 35 11.19 13.80 -16.16
N ALA A 36 12.45 14.07 -16.51
CA ALA A 36 13.54 13.10 -16.36
C ALA A 36 13.79 12.72 -14.90
N SER A 37 13.75 13.68 -13.97
CA SER A 37 13.84 13.40 -12.53
C SER A 37 12.69 12.52 -12.06
N SER A 38 11.45 12.86 -12.44
CA SER A 38 10.27 12.10 -12.06
C SER A 38 10.28 10.67 -12.63
N LEU A 39 10.82 10.47 -13.84
CA LEU A 39 10.99 9.12 -14.41
C LEU A 39 11.98 8.28 -13.61
N ASN A 40 13.06 8.88 -13.10
CA ASN A 40 13.99 8.18 -12.21
C ASN A 40 13.30 7.75 -10.91
N ASP A 41 12.53 8.66 -10.29
CA ASP A 41 11.85 8.39 -9.03
C ASP A 41 10.75 7.31 -9.18
N VAL A 42 10.10 7.26 -10.35
CA VAL A 42 9.04 6.26 -10.66
C VAL A 42 9.63 4.95 -11.18
N GLY A 43 10.84 4.96 -11.72
CA GLY A 43 11.46 3.78 -12.33
C GLY A 43 11.49 2.58 -11.40
N ASP A 44 11.95 2.77 -10.17
CA ASP A 44 12.02 1.72 -9.15
C ASP A 44 10.64 1.16 -8.81
N VAL A 45 9.65 2.03 -8.66
CA VAL A 45 8.26 1.62 -8.38
C VAL A 45 7.69 0.81 -9.54
N PHE A 46 7.97 1.20 -10.78
CA PHE A 46 7.52 0.48 -11.98
C PHE A 46 8.13 -0.92 -12.07
N PHE A 47 9.43 -1.07 -11.80
CA PHE A 47 10.08 -2.37 -11.77
C PHE A 47 9.54 -3.26 -10.65
N ILE A 48 9.29 -2.70 -9.47
CA ILE A 48 8.69 -3.42 -8.34
C ILE A 48 7.28 -3.91 -8.70
N LEU A 49 6.47 -3.07 -9.32
CA LEU A 49 5.11 -3.42 -9.77
C LEU A 49 5.15 -4.57 -10.80
N ALA A 50 6.03 -4.47 -11.79
CA ALA A 50 6.18 -5.50 -12.82
C ALA A 50 6.65 -6.83 -12.23
N ALA A 51 7.66 -6.81 -11.35
CA ALA A 51 8.18 -7.99 -10.67
C ALA A 51 7.13 -8.63 -9.76
N SER A 52 6.41 -7.83 -8.97
CA SER A 52 5.35 -8.31 -8.07
C SER A 52 4.18 -8.92 -8.84
N GLY A 53 3.78 -8.31 -9.96
CA GLY A 53 2.75 -8.86 -10.83
C GLY A 53 3.16 -10.21 -11.45
N SER A 54 4.41 -10.31 -11.92
CA SER A 54 4.97 -11.57 -12.44
C SER A 54 5.04 -12.65 -11.37
N TYR A 55 5.44 -12.29 -10.15
CA TYR A 55 5.49 -13.20 -9.01
C TYR A 55 4.09 -13.70 -8.63
N GLY A 56 3.11 -12.81 -8.57
CA GLY A 56 1.70 -13.17 -8.33
C GLY A 56 1.15 -14.13 -9.40
N ALA A 57 1.49 -13.91 -10.67
CA ALA A 57 1.10 -14.81 -11.77
C ALA A 57 1.73 -16.20 -11.63
N ILE A 58 3.00 -16.28 -11.24
CA ILE A 58 3.70 -17.56 -10.98
C ILE A 58 3.04 -18.31 -9.82
N ILE A 59 2.73 -17.62 -8.72
CA ILE A 59 2.04 -18.21 -7.56
C ILE A 59 0.66 -18.76 -7.99
N SER A 60 -0.09 -17.99 -8.77
CA SER A 60 -1.40 -18.43 -9.28
C SER A 60 -1.27 -19.67 -10.19
N ALA A 61 -0.30 -19.67 -11.10
CA ALA A 61 -0.06 -20.77 -12.02
C ALA A 61 0.50 -22.05 -11.35
N SER A 62 1.23 -21.89 -10.26
CA SER A 62 1.86 -23.02 -9.54
C SER A 62 0.88 -23.85 -8.69
N GLY A 63 -0.35 -23.37 -8.50
CA GLY A 63 -1.32 -24.00 -7.60
C GLY A 63 -1.03 -23.82 -6.11
N ILE A 64 0.07 -23.15 -5.74
CA ILE A 64 0.42 -22.85 -4.34
C ILE A 64 -0.71 -22.04 -3.67
N GLY A 65 -1.39 -21.17 -4.41
CA GLY A 65 -2.54 -20.42 -3.92
C GLY A 65 -3.64 -21.32 -3.35
N GLY A 66 -3.92 -22.46 -3.99
CA GLY A 66 -4.89 -23.45 -3.50
C GLY A 66 -4.43 -24.12 -2.20
N VAL A 67 -3.14 -24.48 -2.11
CA VAL A 67 -2.57 -25.09 -0.89
C VAL A 67 -2.58 -24.09 0.27
N LEU A 68 -2.17 -22.85 0.02
CA LEU A 68 -2.22 -21.78 1.03
C LEU A 68 -3.67 -21.46 1.42
N GLY A 69 -4.59 -21.42 0.45
CA GLY A 69 -6.01 -21.19 0.70
C GLY A 69 -6.62 -22.28 1.59
N SER A 70 -6.30 -23.54 1.35
CA SER A 70 -6.74 -24.64 2.20
C SER A 70 -6.15 -24.57 3.61
N PHE A 71 -4.88 -24.18 3.73
CA PHE A 71 -4.24 -23.95 5.02
C PHE A 71 -4.90 -22.80 5.80
N VAL A 72 -5.16 -21.66 5.14
CA VAL A 72 -5.86 -20.51 5.75
C VAL A 72 -7.26 -20.92 6.20
N SER A 73 -8.01 -21.65 5.36
CA SER A 73 -9.35 -22.15 5.69
C SER A 73 -9.33 -23.13 6.87
N ALA A 74 -8.31 -23.98 6.96
CA ALA A 74 -8.13 -24.92 8.06
C ALA A 74 -7.70 -24.24 9.37
N SER A 75 -6.99 -23.12 9.30
CA SER A 75 -6.48 -22.39 10.48
C SER A 75 -7.52 -21.52 11.17
N SER A 76 -8.73 -21.40 10.64
CA SER A 76 -9.79 -20.51 11.13
C SER A 76 -9.40 -19.03 11.23
N ILE A 77 -8.25 -18.63 10.65
CA ILE A 77 -7.79 -17.24 10.60
C ILE A 77 -8.40 -16.56 9.36
N PRO A 78 -9.18 -15.49 9.53
CA PRO A 78 -9.71 -14.76 8.38
C PRO A 78 -8.58 -14.24 7.49
N LEU A 79 -8.75 -14.31 6.15
CA LEU A 79 -7.73 -13.90 5.20
C LEU A 79 -7.29 -12.44 5.39
N PHE A 80 -8.19 -11.54 5.78
CA PHE A 80 -7.85 -10.13 6.02
C PHE A 80 -6.91 -9.94 7.21
N VAL A 81 -6.98 -10.80 8.23
CA VAL A 81 -6.05 -10.77 9.38
C VAL A 81 -4.66 -11.19 8.93
N LEU A 82 -4.58 -12.27 8.15
CA LEU A 82 -3.30 -12.71 7.56
C LEU A 82 -2.69 -11.65 6.65
N ALA A 83 -3.50 -11.04 5.79
CA ALA A 83 -3.08 -9.98 4.89
C ALA A 83 -2.55 -8.75 5.65
N PHE A 84 -3.20 -8.37 6.74
CA PHE A 84 -2.76 -7.30 7.63
C PHE A 84 -1.39 -7.60 8.24
N ILE A 85 -1.25 -8.76 8.87
CA ILE A 85 0.02 -9.17 9.52
C ILE A 85 1.16 -9.21 8.49
N LEU A 86 0.91 -9.80 7.33
CA LEU A 86 1.91 -9.91 6.26
C LEU A 86 2.32 -8.51 5.76
N SER A 87 1.37 -7.60 5.60
CA SER A 87 1.64 -6.23 5.18
C SER A 87 2.49 -5.47 6.20
N VAL A 88 2.19 -5.60 7.50
CA VAL A 88 2.99 -5.00 8.59
C VAL A 88 4.42 -5.54 8.58
N LEU A 89 4.59 -6.87 8.45
CA LEU A 89 5.91 -7.50 8.43
C LEU A 89 6.72 -7.07 7.21
N LEU A 90 6.10 -7.06 6.02
CA LEU A 90 6.76 -6.61 4.80
C LEU A 90 7.11 -5.12 4.85
N LYS A 91 6.24 -4.28 5.43
CA LYS A 91 6.54 -2.87 5.65
C LYS A 91 7.77 -2.69 6.53
N ALA A 92 7.84 -3.40 7.64
CA ALA A 92 8.98 -3.36 8.56
C ALA A 92 10.28 -3.85 7.89
N ALA A 93 10.19 -4.92 7.08
CA ALA A 93 11.35 -5.52 6.41
C ALA A 93 11.85 -4.70 5.22
N LEU A 94 10.94 -4.20 4.38
CA LEU A 94 11.28 -3.51 3.12
C LEU A 94 11.47 -2.00 3.29
N GLY A 95 10.95 -1.42 4.36
CA GLY A 95 11.05 0.01 4.63
C GLY A 95 10.22 0.91 3.70
N SER A 96 9.48 0.34 2.75
CA SER A 96 8.68 1.09 1.77
C SER A 96 7.22 0.65 1.84
N SER A 97 6.31 1.60 2.09
CA SER A 97 4.88 1.32 2.08
C SER A 97 4.39 0.85 0.72
N ALA A 98 4.80 1.51 -0.36
CA ALA A 98 4.39 1.16 -1.71
C ALA A 98 4.79 -0.28 -2.06
N THR A 99 6.05 -0.65 -1.79
CA THR A 99 6.56 -2.00 -2.03
C THR A 99 5.83 -3.03 -1.18
N ALA A 100 5.63 -2.76 0.11
CA ALA A 100 4.93 -3.65 1.02
C ALA A 100 3.48 -3.89 0.58
N LEU A 101 2.76 -2.83 0.20
CA LEU A 101 1.38 -2.92 -0.27
C LEU A 101 1.25 -3.77 -1.53
N VAL A 102 2.07 -3.48 -2.55
CA VAL A 102 2.03 -4.21 -3.82
C VAL A 102 2.42 -5.66 -3.64
N THR A 103 3.49 -5.93 -2.89
CA THR A 103 3.95 -7.30 -2.62
C THR A 103 2.89 -8.08 -1.84
N THR A 104 2.32 -7.50 -0.78
CA THR A 104 1.26 -8.16 -0.01
C THR A 104 0.04 -8.43 -0.88
N ALA A 105 -0.42 -7.45 -1.65
CA ALA A 105 -1.56 -7.62 -2.54
C ALA A 105 -1.33 -8.74 -3.55
N SER A 106 -0.13 -8.82 -4.16
CA SER A 106 0.22 -9.88 -5.11
C SER A 106 0.24 -11.27 -4.48
N LEU A 107 0.67 -11.38 -3.22
CA LEU A 107 0.69 -12.65 -2.49
C LEU A 107 -0.72 -13.10 -2.07
N VAL A 108 -1.58 -12.15 -1.72
CA VAL A 108 -2.92 -12.44 -1.17
C VAL A 108 -3.98 -12.56 -2.27
N ALA A 109 -3.79 -11.93 -3.43
CA ALA A 109 -4.77 -11.95 -4.53
C ALA A 109 -5.20 -13.37 -4.95
N PRO A 110 -4.31 -14.36 -5.14
CA PRO A 110 -4.71 -15.72 -5.48
C PRO A 110 -5.56 -16.40 -4.38
N LEU A 111 -5.39 -15.98 -3.12
CA LEU A 111 -6.13 -16.54 -1.99
C LEU A 111 -7.58 -16.04 -1.93
N LEU A 112 -7.87 -14.89 -2.52
CA LEU A 112 -9.24 -14.36 -2.57
C LEU A 112 -10.19 -15.32 -3.30
N GLU A 113 -9.73 -15.87 -4.44
CA GLU A 113 -10.52 -16.78 -5.24
C GLU A 113 -10.80 -18.12 -4.53
N THR A 114 -9.82 -18.59 -3.75
CA THR A 114 -9.91 -19.88 -3.04
C THR A 114 -10.67 -19.82 -1.72
N THR A 115 -10.61 -18.68 -1.03
CA THR A 115 -11.26 -18.48 0.28
C THR A 115 -12.63 -17.85 0.21
N GLY A 116 -12.99 -17.23 -0.94
CA GLY A 116 -14.22 -16.43 -1.07
C GLY A 116 -14.24 -15.18 -0.18
N ALA A 117 -13.08 -14.75 0.32
CA ALA A 117 -13.00 -13.58 1.19
C ALA A 117 -13.33 -12.28 0.43
N ASN A 118 -13.95 -11.34 1.12
CA ASN A 118 -14.29 -10.06 0.52
C ASN A 118 -13.04 -9.26 0.14
N PRO A 119 -12.82 -8.93 -1.16
CA PRO A 119 -11.62 -8.25 -1.62
C PRO A 119 -11.48 -6.83 -1.07
N ILE A 120 -12.57 -6.16 -0.73
CA ILE A 120 -12.53 -4.80 -0.16
C ILE A 120 -11.94 -4.85 1.24
N ILE A 121 -12.41 -5.78 2.09
CA ILE A 121 -11.89 -5.92 3.45
C ILE A 121 -10.43 -6.33 3.44
N VAL A 122 -10.06 -7.28 2.59
CA VAL A 122 -8.67 -7.72 2.46
C VAL A 122 -7.78 -6.59 1.94
N GLY A 123 -8.24 -5.83 0.95
CA GLY A 123 -7.52 -4.66 0.44
C GLY A 123 -7.33 -3.58 1.51
N LEU A 124 -8.36 -3.27 2.28
CA LEU A 124 -8.25 -2.33 3.41
C LEU A 124 -7.28 -2.82 4.48
N ALA A 125 -7.28 -4.12 4.79
CA ALA A 125 -6.34 -4.72 5.73
C ALA A 125 -4.88 -4.59 5.24
N VAL A 126 -4.63 -4.82 3.95
CA VAL A 126 -3.31 -4.59 3.33
C VAL A 126 -2.91 -3.12 3.46
N CYS A 127 -3.79 -2.19 3.14
CA CYS A 127 -3.52 -0.75 3.25
C CYS A 127 -3.18 -0.33 4.69
N LEU A 128 -3.94 -0.82 5.67
CA LEU A 128 -3.69 -0.53 7.07
C LEU A 128 -2.36 -1.12 7.55
N GLY A 129 -2.02 -2.34 7.13
CA GLY A 129 -0.73 -2.93 7.43
C GLY A 129 0.44 -2.16 6.84
N GLY A 130 0.27 -1.57 5.66
CA GLY A 130 1.26 -0.71 5.00
C GLY A 130 1.52 0.62 5.69
N LEU A 131 0.63 1.07 6.59
CA LEU A 131 0.92 2.17 7.52
C LEU A 131 1.88 1.74 8.63
N GLY A 132 1.81 0.52 9.06
CA GLY A 132 2.59 -0.23 10.03
C GLY A 132 3.76 0.44 10.74
N ILE A 133 4.81 -0.31 10.98
CA ILE A 133 6.01 0.17 11.69
C ILE A 133 6.92 0.89 10.69
N CYS A 134 7.04 2.22 10.82
CA CYS A 134 7.96 3.03 10.02
C CYS A 134 9.33 3.07 10.72
N LEU A 135 10.30 2.33 10.19
CA LEU A 135 11.66 2.22 10.72
C LEU A 135 12.62 3.16 9.96
N PRO A 136 13.86 3.36 10.43
CA PRO A 136 14.90 4.10 9.70
C PRO A 136 15.30 3.50 8.35
N THR A 137 14.79 2.34 8.00
CA THR A 137 14.89 1.73 6.65
C THR A 137 13.96 2.41 5.64
N ASP A 138 12.97 3.18 6.12
CA ASP A 138 12.02 3.93 5.30
C ASP A 138 12.53 5.36 5.06
N GLY A 139 12.55 5.78 3.79
CA GLY A 139 12.91 7.15 3.41
C GLY A 139 12.04 8.21 4.11
N ALA A 140 10.73 7.95 4.27
CA ALA A 140 9.80 8.86 4.93
C ALA A 140 10.19 9.14 6.41
N PHE A 141 10.85 8.20 7.08
CA PHE A 141 11.36 8.42 8.44
C PHE A 141 12.37 9.57 8.48
N TRP A 142 13.30 9.59 7.52
CA TRP A 142 14.33 10.62 7.43
C TRP A 142 13.78 11.96 6.94
N GLU A 143 12.84 11.93 5.99
CA GLU A 143 12.16 13.14 5.53
C GLU A 143 11.44 13.84 6.68
N VAL A 144 10.66 13.11 7.47
CA VAL A 144 9.98 13.67 8.65
C VAL A 144 10.97 14.21 9.66
N LYS A 145 12.07 13.48 9.90
CA LYS A 145 13.13 13.91 10.81
C LYS A 145 13.76 15.24 10.37
N GLU A 146 14.20 15.30 9.13
CA GLU A 146 14.96 16.45 8.60
C GLU A 146 14.07 17.70 8.44
N PHE A 147 12.88 17.55 7.84
CA PHE A 147 11.97 18.67 7.60
C PHE A 147 11.44 19.30 8.90
N ASN A 148 11.32 18.53 9.96
CA ASN A 148 10.82 19.03 11.25
C ASN A 148 11.93 19.30 12.26
N GLY A 149 13.20 19.07 11.92
CA GLY A 149 14.33 19.28 12.83
C GLY A 149 14.29 18.35 14.07
N LEU A 150 13.71 17.16 13.93
CA LEU A 150 13.52 16.23 15.03
C LEU A 150 14.79 15.42 15.32
N SER A 151 14.99 15.10 16.60
CA SER A 151 15.96 14.08 16.99
C SER A 151 15.45 12.68 16.60
N MET A 152 16.35 11.69 16.55
CA MET A 152 15.97 10.29 16.28
C MET A 152 14.86 9.80 17.22
N LYS A 153 14.97 10.11 18.51
CA LYS A 153 14.00 9.69 19.53
C LYS A 153 12.62 10.32 19.27
N GLU A 154 12.58 11.61 18.96
CA GLU A 154 11.33 12.32 18.67
C GLU A 154 10.69 11.79 17.40
N THR A 155 11.47 11.48 16.38
CA THR A 155 10.97 10.87 15.14
C THR A 155 10.37 9.49 15.40
N PHE A 156 11.01 8.65 16.20
CA PHE A 156 10.45 7.37 16.61
C PHE A 156 9.12 7.52 17.35
N ILE A 157 9.04 8.45 18.28
CA ILE A 157 7.81 8.67 19.07
C ILE A 157 6.70 9.25 18.19
N ALA A 158 6.98 10.32 17.45
CA ALA A 158 5.98 11.04 16.68
C ALA A 158 5.58 10.27 15.41
N HIS A 159 6.53 9.85 14.60
CA HIS A 159 6.25 9.26 13.29
C HIS A 159 5.99 7.75 13.39
N THR A 160 6.90 6.98 13.96
CA THR A 160 6.70 5.52 14.10
C THR A 160 5.55 5.22 15.06
N GLY A 161 5.51 5.89 16.21
CA GLY A 161 4.43 5.73 17.19
C GLY A 161 3.07 6.15 16.65
N GLY A 162 3.00 7.28 15.95
CA GLY A 162 1.77 7.77 15.32
C GLY A 162 1.24 6.79 14.25
N ASN A 163 2.11 6.32 13.36
CA ASN A 163 1.75 5.32 12.34
C ASN A 163 1.31 4.00 12.96
N LEU A 164 1.98 3.53 14.01
CA LEU A 164 1.60 2.30 14.70
C LEU A 164 0.22 2.42 15.34
N ILE A 165 -0.07 3.54 16.01
CA ILE A 165 -1.40 3.81 16.59
C ILE A 165 -2.46 3.84 15.49
N ALA A 166 -2.22 4.56 14.38
CA ALA A 166 -3.14 4.62 13.26
C ALA A 166 -3.40 3.23 12.64
N CYS A 167 -2.35 2.44 12.48
CA CYS A 167 -2.41 1.07 11.97
C CYS A 167 -3.28 0.17 12.88
N VAL A 168 -3.02 0.16 14.17
CA VAL A 168 -3.75 -0.69 15.15
C VAL A 168 -5.20 -0.23 15.29
N VAL A 169 -5.43 1.06 15.48
CA VAL A 169 -6.80 1.61 15.60
C VAL A 169 -7.58 1.37 14.31
N GLY A 170 -6.97 1.62 13.14
CA GLY A 170 -7.60 1.35 11.86
C GLY A 170 -7.95 -0.12 11.69
N PHE A 171 -7.07 -1.03 12.10
CA PHE A 171 -7.35 -2.48 12.04
C PHE A 171 -8.49 -2.89 12.98
N VAL A 172 -8.53 -2.34 14.19
CA VAL A 172 -9.65 -2.59 15.12
C VAL A 172 -10.98 -2.11 14.52
N VAL A 173 -10.99 -0.91 13.93
CA VAL A 173 -12.17 -0.39 13.22
C VAL A 173 -12.56 -1.30 12.06
N LEU A 174 -11.60 -1.77 11.27
CA LEU A 174 -11.86 -2.71 10.17
C LEU A 174 -12.47 -4.02 10.69
N CYS A 175 -11.98 -4.56 11.79
CA CYS A 175 -12.56 -5.76 12.42
C CYS A 175 -14.02 -5.53 12.83
N LEU A 176 -14.33 -4.37 13.43
CA LEU A 176 -15.70 -4.02 13.82
C LEU A 176 -16.61 -3.89 12.58
N LEU A 177 -16.14 -3.22 11.53
CA LEU A 177 -16.90 -3.09 10.28
C LEU A 177 -17.13 -4.45 9.60
N ALA A 178 -16.13 -5.33 9.63
CA ALA A 178 -16.26 -6.68 9.11
C ALA A 178 -17.31 -7.50 9.88
N MET A 179 -17.36 -7.35 11.21
CA MET A 179 -18.35 -8.02 12.05
C MET A 179 -19.78 -7.48 11.84
N MET A 180 -19.91 -6.17 11.61
CA MET A 180 -21.20 -5.51 11.42
C MET A 180 -21.81 -5.74 10.03
N LYS A 181 -21.10 -6.42 9.12
CA LYS A 181 -21.52 -6.61 7.70
C LYS A 181 -21.94 -5.29 7.01
N PHE A 182 -21.33 -4.18 7.42
CA PHE A 182 -21.70 -2.83 6.96
C PHE A 182 -21.18 -2.51 5.56
N LEU A 183 -20.18 -3.23 5.09
CA LEU A 183 -19.54 -2.98 3.79
C LEU A 183 -20.30 -3.70 2.66
N PRO A 184 -20.47 -3.04 1.48
CA PRO A 184 -21.10 -3.68 0.33
C PRO A 184 -20.34 -4.96 -0.08
N GLY A 185 -21.08 -6.04 -0.34
CA GLY A 185 -20.50 -7.34 -0.73
C GLY A 185 -20.18 -8.27 0.44
N LEU A 186 -20.67 -7.98 1.67
CA LEU A 186 -20.60 -8.86 2.84
C LEU A 186 -21.91 -9.66 3.08
N ALA A 187 -22.88 -9.48 2.18
CA ALA A 187 -24.15 -10.21 2.25
C ALA A 187 -24.04 -11.57 1.55
#